data_0c8715b93800bfa347e8acfc28f9bb9d
#
_entry.id   0c8715b93800bfa347e8acfc28f9bb9d
#
_cell.length_a   1.000
_cell.length_b   1.000
_cell.length_c   1.000
_cell.angle_alpha   90.00
_cell.angle_beta   90.00
_cell.angle_gamma   90.00
#
_symmetry.space_group_name_H-M   'P 1'
#
loop_
_entity.id
_entity.type
_entity.pdbx_description
1 polymer ?
#
loop_
_entity_poly.entity_id
_entity_poly.type
_entity_poly.pdbx_seq_one_letter_code
_entity_poly.pdbx_strand_id
1 'polypeptide(L)'
;MEKVSETNQSSAAPSSLKVAVVTETYPPEVNGVARSIARMVDGLVARGHHVWLMRPRQSKTDCAADEPFFKECLLPSLPIPGYPGLRLGLPSFARLLREWRRDRPDLVHVVTEGPLGLAAIIVARKLGISLTSDFHTNFDYYSRHYGLAWFQGGVSAYLRWVHNRTSETYVPTQEMQSELTQRGYKGVEIVSRGVDCALYAPHRRREALRADWGVKLDDVVICHVGRVAPEKNFDLLL
;
A
#
# COMPACT_ATOMS: atom_id res chain seq x y z
N MET A 1 -31.74 14.31 -39.16
CA MET A 1 -31.73 12.92 -38.63
C MET A 1 -30.34 12.38 -38.83
N GLU A 2 -29.51 12.57 -37.85
CA GLU A 2 -28.11 12.16 -37.87
C GLU A 2 -28.00 10.85 -37.10
N LYS A 3 -27.53 9.80 -37.76
CA LYS A 3 -27.35 8.47 -37.19
C LYS A 3 -26.10 8.51 -36.31
N VAL A 4 -26.31 8.43 -35.00
CA VAL A 4 -25.24 8.11 -34.03
C VAL A 4 -24.85 6.65 -34.26
N SER A 5 -23.64 6.42 -34.76
CA SER A 5 -23.04 5.10 -34.89
C SER A 5 -22.58 4.65 -33.48
N GLU A 6 -23.28 3.69 -32.90
CA GLU A 6 -22.84 2.95 -31.73
C GLU A 6 -21.60 2.15 -32.11
N THR A 7 -20.44 2.62 -31.69
CA THR A 7 -19.21 1.81 -31.67
C THR A 7 -19.32 0.79 -30.55
N ASN A 8 -19.68 -0.42 -30.93
CA ASN A 8 -19.72 -1.60 -30.10
C ASN A 8 -18.25 -1.96 -29.73
N GLN A 9 -17.75 -1.40 -28.65
CA GLN A 9 -16.50 -1.85 -28.04
C GLN A 9 -16.77 -3.19 -27.37
N SER A 10 -16.42 -4.27 -28.06
CA SER A 10 -16.30 -5.61 -27.49
C SER A 10 -15.32 -5.54 -26.32
N SER A 11 -15.84 -5.43 -25.11
CA SER A 11 -15.08 -5.55 -23.86
C SER A 11 -14.69 -7.03 -23.70
N ALA A 12 -13.56 -7.42 -24.29
CA ALA A 12 -12.92 -8.65 -23.90
C ALA A 12 -12.66 -8.58 -22.39
N ALA A 13 -13.12 -9.58 -21.63
CA ALA A 13 -12.83 -9.68 -20.22
C ALA A 13 -11.31 -9.53 -20.02
N PRO A 14 -10.84 -8.71 -19.08
CA PRO A 14 -9.40 -8.51 -18.88
C PRO A 14 -8.75 -9.89 -18.65
N SER A 15 -7.70 -10.17 -19.42
CA SER A 15 -6.93 -11.40 -19.24
C SER A 15 -6.44 -11.49 -17.79
N SER A 16 -6.61 -12.67 -17.17
CA SER A 16 -6.12 -12.91 -15.81
C SER A 16 -4.61 -12.64 -15.76
N LEU A 17 -4.18 -11.80 -14.84
CA LEU A 17 -2.78 -11.46 -14.61
C LEU A 17 -2.25 -12.18 -13.38
N LYS A 18 -0.97 -12.51 -13.39
CA LYS A 18 -0.23 -12.95 -12.22
C LYS A 18 0.52 -11.74 -11.63
N VAL A 19 0.09 -11.28 -10.48
CA VAL A 19 0.62 -10.09 -9.81
C VAL A 19 1.39 -10.49 -8.55
N ALA A 20 2.69 -10.23 -8.50
CA ALA A 20 3.48 -10.36 -7.29
C ALA A 20 3.40 -9.04 -6.49
N VAL A 21 2.74 -9.07 -5.35
CA VAL A 21 2.65 -7.94 -4.41
C VAL A 21 3.72 -8.10 -3.34
N VAL A 22 4.62 -7.13 -3.22
CA VAL A 22 5.73 -7.14 -2.27
C VAL A 22 5.53 -6.05 -1.23
N THR A 23 5.39 -6.45 0.03
CA THR A 23 5.12 -5.51 1.14
C THR A 23 5.85 -5.95 2.40
N GLU A 24 6.27 -5.00 3.22
CA GLU A 24 6.82 -5.29 4.57
C GLU A 24 5.73 -5.29 5.65
N THR A 25 4.52 -4.83 5.33
CA THR A 25 3.40 -4.77 6.25
C THR A 25 2.13 -5.38 5.62
N TYR A 26 1.47 -6.27 6.35
CA TYR A 26 0.23 -6.95 5.94
C TYR A 26 -0.50 -7.44 7.19
N PRO A 27 -1.83 -7.66 7.17
CA PRO A 27 -2.51 -8.27 8.31
C PRO A 27 -1.81 -9.56 8.80
N PRO A 28 -1.77 -9.81 10.12
CA PRO A 28 -2.55 -9.16 11.18
C PRO A 28 -1.98 -7.84 11.72
N GLU A 29 -0.96 -7.23 11.10
CA GLU A 29 -0.51 -5.90 11.48
C GLU A 29 -1.62 -4.85 11.35
N VAL A 30 -1.79 -4.02 12.38
CA VAL A 30 -2.86 -3.01 12.43
C VAL A 30 -2.30 -1.65 12.05
N ASN A 31 -2.27 -1.35 10.77
CA ASN A 31 -1.93 -0.04 10.23
C ASN A 31 -2.68 0.24 8.91
N GLY A 32 -2.66 1.51 8.47
CA GLY A 32 -3.41 1.95 7.29
C GLY A 32 -2.93 1.30 5.99
N VAL A 33 -1.62 1.08 5.84
CA VAL A 33 -1.02 0.46 4.66
C VAL A 33 -1.44 -1.01 4.57
N ALA A 34 -1.25 -1.78 5.65
CA ALA A 34 -1.63 -3.19 5.71
C ALA A 34 -3.10 -3.41 5.31
N ARG A 35 -4.01 -2.56 5.82
CA ARG A 35 -5.45 -2.63 5.50
C ARG A 35 -5.75 -2.28 4.04
N SER A 36 -5.09 -1.26 3.50
CA SER A 36 -5.29 -0.83 2.11
C SER A 36 -4.81 -1.91 1.14
N ILE A 37 -3.65 -2.51 1.42
CA ILE A 37 -3.08 -3.55 0.57
C ILE A 37 -3.88 -4.85 0.65
N ALA A 38 -4.37 -5.24 1.83
CA ALA A 38 -5.26 -6.40 1.93
C ALA A 38 -6.50 -6.22 1.04
N ARG A 39 -7.15 -5.06 1.06
CA ARG A 39 -8.29 -4.76 0.18
C ARG A 39 -7.93 -4.77 -1.31
N MET A 40 -6.75 -4.26 -1.67
CA MET A 40 -6.27 -4.33 -3.05
C MET A 40 -6.08 -5.78 -3.48
N VAL A 41 -5.44 -6.59 -2.66
CA VAL A 41 -5.25 -8.04 -2.90
C VAL A 41 -6.60 -8.73 -3.06
N ASP A 42 -7.53 -8.54 -2.13
CA ASP A 42 -8.89 -9.10 -2.20
C ASP A 42 -9.61 -8.67 -3.49
N GLY A 43 -9.46 -7.40 -3.88
CA GLY A 43 -10.04 -6.86 -5.10
C GLY A 43 -9.45 -7.45 -6.37
N LEU A 44 -8.16 -7.75 -6.41
CA LEU A 44 -7.49 -8.42 -7.53
C LEU A 44 -7.94 -9.87 -7.64
N VAL A 45 -7.96 -10.60 -6.52
CA VAL A 45 -8.44 -11.99 -6.46
C VAL A 45 -9.91 -12.09 -6.89
N ALA A 46 -10.77 -11.20 -6.40
CA ALA A 46 -12.19 -11.16 -6.78
C ALA A 46 -12.41 -10.88 -8.27
N ARG A 47 -11.44 -10.27 -8.95
CA ARG A 47 -11.45 -10.06 -10.42
C ARG A 47 -10.81 -11.20 -11.22
N GLY A 48 -10.41 -12.28 -10.55
CA GLY A 48 -9.80 -13.45 -11.18
C GLY A 48 -8.32 -13.33 -11.53
N HIS A 49 -7.62 -12.35 -10.92
CA HIS A 49 -6.17 -12.29 -11.04
C HIS A 49 -5.50 -13.23 -10.02
N HIS A 50 -4.35 -13.77 -10.37
CA HIS A 50 -3.53 -14.55 -9.45
C HIS A 50 -2.61 -13.63 -8.68
N VAL A 51 -2.79 -13.54 -7.37
CA VAL A 51 -1.96 -12.71 -6.50
C VAL A 51 -0.94 -13.56 -5.75
N TRP A 52 0.31 -13.19 -5.85
CA TRP A 52 1.41 -13.78 -5.09
C TRP A 52 1.96 -12.75 -4.11
N LEU A 53 1.54 -12.85 -2.84
CA LEU A 53 1.93 -11.95 -1.78
C LEU A 53 3.29 -12.34 -1.20
N MET A 54 4.26 -11.46 -1.32
CA MET A 54 5.60 -11.59 -0.77
C MET A 54 5.72 -10.70 0.47
N ARG A 55 5.81 -11.28 1.67
CA ARG A 55 5.85 -10.52 2.92
C ARG A 55 6.82 -11.11 3.95
N PRO A 56 7.26 -10.33 4.95
CA PRO A 56 8.02 -10.85 6.07
C PRO A 56 7.22 -11.87 6.89
N ARG A 57 7.88 -12.91 7.38
CA ARG A 57 7.33 -13.77 8.41
C ARG A 57 7.18 -12.99 9.70
N GLN A 58 5.97 -12.94 10.26
CA GLN A 58 5.65 -12.12 11.44
C GLN A 58 5.85 -12.87 12.75
N SER A 59 5.68 -14.19 12.78
CA SER A 59 5.89 -15.02 13.96
C SER A 59 6.46 -16.40 13.59
N LYS A 60 6.83 -17.19 14.59
CA LYS A 60 7.26 -18.58 14.37
C LYS A 60 6.11 -19.48 13.91
N THR A 61 4.88 -19.13 14.29
CA THR A 61 3.65 -19.84 13.92
C THR A 61 3.00 -19.32 12.64
N ASP A 62 3.58 -18.30 12.01
CA ASP A 62 3.06 -17.72 10.78
C ASP A 62 3.19 -18.73 9.63
N CYS A 63 2.06 -19.08 9.04
CA CYS A 63 1.94 -20.02 7.93
C CYS A 63 1.52 -19.28 6.66
N ALA A 64 2.16 -19.63 5.54
CA ALA A 64 1.80 -19.07 4.24
C ALA A 64 0.44 -19.63 3.78
N ALA A 65 -0.44 -18.77 3.30
CA ALA A 65 -1.65 -19.18 2.60
C ALA A 65 -1.32 -19.68 1.18
N ASP A 66 -2.05 -20.68 0.73
CA ASP A 66 -1.98 -21.19 -0.65
C ASP A 66 -3.40 -21.59 -1.06
N GLU A 67 -4.09 -20.65 -1.70
CA GLU A 67 -5.50 -20.72 -2.08
C GLU A 67 -5.63 -20.53 -3.61
N PRO A 68 -6.74 -20.93 -4.23
CA PRO A 68 -7.00 -20.56 -5.61
C PRO A 68 -6.88 -19.04 -5.80
N PHE A 69 -6.10 -18.60 -6.75
CA PHE A 69 -5.83 -17.17 -7.05
C PHE A 69 -5.03 -16.37 -6.00
N PHE A 70 -4.72 -16.94 -4.82
CA PHE A 70 -3.94 -16.26 -3.78
C PHE A 70 -2.88 -17.16 -3.16
N LYS A 71 -1.63 -16.71 -3.19
CA LYS A 71 -0.51 -17.43 -2.61
C LYS A 71 0.40 -16.50 -1.83
N GLU A 72 0.83 -16.93 -0.65
CA GLU A 72 1.84 -16.21 0.14
C GLU A 72 3.23 -16.81 0.02
N CYS A 73 4.22 -15.96 0.08
CA CYS A 73 5.63 -16.32 0.28
C CYS A 73 6.17 -15.58 1.50
N LEU A 74 6.36 -16.29 2.58
CA LEU A 74 6.94 -15.75 3.81
C LEU A 74 8.46 -15.68 3.70
N LEU A 75 9.00 -14.48 3.88
CA LEU A 75 10.41 -14.18 3.75
C LEU A 75 11.06 -13.90 5.11
N PRO A 76 12.40 -14.07 5.25
CA PRO A 76 13.11 -13.77 6.48
C PRO A 76 12.90 -12.33 6.93
N SER A 77 12.85 -12.13 8.25
CA SER A 77 12.59 -10.82 8.85
C SER A 77 13.28 -10.65 10.19
N LEU A 78 13.49 -9.40 10.58
CA LEU A 78 13.98 -9.00 11.89
C LEU A 78 12.94 -8.13 12.61
N PRO A 79 12.81 -8.22 13.95
CA PRO A 79 11.97 -7.30 14.71
C PRO A 79 12.55 -5.87 14.63
N ILE A 80 11.68 -4.87 14.57
CA ILE A 80 12.09 -3.45 14.61
C ILE A 80 12.19 -3.03 16.08
N PRO A 81 13.37 -2.59 16.55
CA PRO A 81 13.54 -2.12 17.92
C PRO A 81 12.59 -0.96 18.24
N GLY A 82 11.92 -1.00 19.39
CA GLY A 82 10.98 0.05 19.82
C GLY A 82 9.57 -0.02 19.18
N TYR A 83 9.33 -0.94 18.25
CA TYR A 83 8.02 -1.12 17.59
C TYR A 83 7.53 -2.57 17.74
N PRO A 84 6.90 -2.91 18.87
CA PRO A 84 6.36 -4.27 19.09
C PRO A 84 5.38 -4.67 17.98
N GLY A 85 5.57 -5.85 17.42
CA GLY A 85 4.69 -6.38 16.38
C GLY A 85 5.05 -5.96 14.95
N LEU A 86 5.98 -5.03 14.74
CA LEU A 86 6.48 -4.69 13.41
C LEU A 86 7.78 -5.44 13.09
N ARG A 87 7.90 -5.89 11.86
CA ARG A 87 9.08 -6.61 11.39
C ARG A 87 9.61 -6.02 10.09
N LEU A 88 10.92 -5.90 9.99
CA LEU A 88 11.61 -5.49 8.78
C LEU A 88 11.92 -6.73 7.92
N GLY A 89 11.50 -6.73 6.68
CA GLY A 89 11.83 -7.78 5.73
C GLY A 89 13.30 -7.74 5.35
N LEU A 90 13.97 -8.89 5.36
CA LEU A 90 15.34 -8.98 4.90
C LEU A 90 15.42 -9.02 3.37
N PRO A 91 16.46 -8.43 2.76
CA PRO A 91 16.64 -8.47 1.31
C PRO A 91 16.83 -9.92 0.83
N SER A 92 15.84 -10.45 0.15
CA SER A 92 15.75 -11.88 -0.21
C SER A 92 16.04 -12.12 -1.69
N PHE A 93 17.09 -11.51 -2.24
CA PHE A 93 17.42 -11.53 -3.67
C PHE A 93 17.43 -12.94 -4.29
N ALA A 94 18.15 -13.87 -3.67
CA ALA A 94 18.30 -15.22 -4.22
C ALA A 94 16.95 -15.96 -4.26
N ARG A 95 16.11 -15.78 -3.23
CA ARG A 95 14.80 -16.41 -3.16
C ARG A 95 13.84 -15.81 -4.18
N LEU A 96 13.73 -14.48 -4.24
CA LEU A 96 12.91 -13.79 -5.22
C LEU A 96 13.31 -14.17 -6.65
N LEU A 97 14.62 -14.19 -6.95
CA LEU A 97 15.14 -14.56 -8.24
C LEU A 97 14.77 -16.01 -8.63
N ARG A 98 14.91 -16.94 -7.68
CA ARG A 98 14.57 -18.36 -7.90
C ARG A 98 13.07 -18.55 -8.14
N GLU A 99 12.23 -17.94 -7.28
CA GLU A 99 10.78 -18.07 -7.38
C GLU A 99 10.24 -17.44 -8.68
N TRP A 100 10.69 -16.24 -9.04
CA TRP A 100 10.23 -15.55 -10.25
C TRP A 100 10.83 -16.08 -11.56
N ARG A 101 11.92 -16.83 -11.49
CA ARG A 101 12.39 -17.63 -12.65
C ARG A 101 11.57 -18.88 -12.87
N ARG A 102 11.15 -19.53 -11.78
CA ARG A 102 10.32 -20.74 -11.85
C ARG A 102 8.90 -20.43 -12.27
N ASP A 103 8.35 -19.35 -11.73
CA ASP A 103 6.97 -18.94 -11.95
C ASP A 103 6.95 -17.40 -12.10
N ARG A 104 7.03 -16.93 -13.35
CA ARG A 104 7.21 -15.54 -13.68
C ARG A 104 5.90 -14.76 -13.48
N PRO A 105 5.85 -13.71 -12.66
CA PRO A 105 4.71 -12.80 -12.62
C PRO A 105 4.69 -11.87 -13.85
N ASP A 106 3.50 -11.44 -14.24
CA ASP A 106 3.30 -10.43 -15.28
C ASP A 106 3.64 -9.04 -14.78
N LEU A 107 3.36 -8.79 -13.48
CA LEU A 107 3.59 -7.52 -12.79
C LEU A 107 4.14 -7.77 -11.39
N VAL A 108 5.12 -6.98 -10.99
CA VAL A 108 5.57 -6.84 -9.61
C VAL A 108 5.11 -5.49 -9.09
N HIS A 109 4.34 -5.48 -8.02
CA HIS A 109 3.89 -4.29 -7.33
C HIS A 109 4.55 -4.18 -5.96
N VAL A 110 5.36 -3.13 -5.76
CA VAL A 110 6.11 -2.89 -4.52
C VAL A 110 5.39 -1.84 -3.69
N VAL A 111 4.91 -2.27 -2.53
CA VAL A 111 4.11 -1.44 -1.63
C VAL A 111 4.97 -0.60 -0.69
N THR A 112 6.10 -1.17 -0.24
CA THR A 112 6.98 -0.53 0.74
C THR A 112 8.42 -0.52 0.25
N GLU A 113 9.13 0.57 0.53
CA GLU A 113 10.47 0.86 0.02
C GLU A 113 11.60 0.30 0.91
N GLY A 114 11.27 -0.58 1.84
CA GLY A 114 12.25 -1.21 2.73
C GLY A 114 13.20 -2.18 2.02
N PRO A 115 14.05 -2.90 2.77
CA PRO A 115 15.06 -3.79 2.19
C PRO A 115 14.47 -4.92 1.33
N LEU A 116 13.29 -5.44 1.68
CA LEU A 116 12.59 -6.44 0.87
C LEU A 116 12.06 -5.82 -0.43
N GLY A 117 11.42 -4.64 -0.37
CA GLY A 117 10.93 -3.91 -1.53
C GLY A 117 12.07 -3.55 -2.49
N LEU A 118 13.21 -3.08 -1.95
CA LEU A 118 14.41 -2.80 -2.76
C LEU A 118 14.92 -4.07 -3.47
N ALA A 119 14.98 -5.20 -2.77
CA ALA A 119 15.39 -6.46 -3.37
C ALA A 119 14.44 -6.88 -4.51
N ALA A 120 13.14 -6.70 -4.32
CA ALA A 120 12.13 -6.99 -5.33
C ALA A 120 12.30 -6.12 -6.59
N ILE A 121 12.53 -4.81 -6.43
CA ILE A 121 12.79 -3.90 -7.56
C ILE A 121 14.01 -4.35 -8.36
N ILE A 122 15.11 -4.67 -7.69
CA ILE A 122 16.34 -5.10 -8.36
C ILE A 122 16.13 -6.41 -9.12
N VAL A 123 15.46 -7.39 -8.52
CA VAL A 123 15.20 -8.69 -9.16
C VAL A 123 14.22 -8.57 -10.32
N ALA A 124 13.12 -7.81 -10.15
CA ALA A 124 12.14 -7.58 -11.21
C ALA A 124 12.78 -6.92 -12.43
N ARG A 125 13.59 -5.88 -12.22
CA ARG A 125 14.35 -5.22 -13.31
C ARG A 125 15.32 -6.17 -13.99
N LYS A 126 16.06 -6.98 -13.22
CA LYS A 126 16.99 -7.98 -13.78
C LYS A 126 16.27 -9.01 -14.66
N LEU A 127 15.04 -9.35 -14.32
CA LEU A 127 14.21 -10.29 -15.08
C LEU A 127 13.37 -9.62 -16.18
N GLY A 128 13.39 -8.28 -16.30
CA GLY A 128 12.56 -7.55 -17.26
C GLY A 128 11.06 -7.73 -16.99
N ILE A 129 10.63 -7.80 -15.73
CA ILE A 129 9.24 -7.88 -15.32
C ILE A 129 8.71 -6.45 -15.14
N SER A 130 7.47 -6.20 -15.58
CA SER A 130 6.77 -4.93 -15.34
C SER A 130 6.72 -4.62 -13.86
N LEU A 131 6.95 -3.36 -13.49
CA LEU A 131 7.17 -2.98 -12.09
C LEU A 131 6.45 -1.67 -11.76
N THR A 132 5.62 -1.70 -10.74
CA THR A 132 4.95 -0.52 -10.17
C THR A 132 5.23 -0.41 -8.67
N SER A 133 4.99 0.75 -8.08
CA SER A 133 5.15 0.96 -6.64
C SER A 133 4.08 1.90 -6.07
N ASP A 134 3.81 1.76 -4.78
CA ASP A 134 3.02 2.70 -4.01
C ASP A 134 3.92 3.64 -3.21
N PHE A 135 3.52 4.90 -3.11
CA PHE A 135 4.14 5.85 -2.21
C PHE A 135 3.25 6.05 -0.98
N HIS A 136 3.63 5.44 0.14
CA HIS A 136 2.86 5.48 1.38
C HIS A 136 3.46 6.38 2.44
N THR A 137 4.72 6.76 2.31
CA THR A 137 5.47 7.39 3.39
C THR A 137 5.78 8.83 3.06
N ASN A 138 5.10 9.76 3.73
CA ASN A 138 5.55 11.16 3.75
C ASN A 138 6.70 11.29 4.76
N PHE A 139 7.88 10.78 4.38
CA PHE A 139 9.08 10.78 5.23
C PHE A 139 9.52 12.20 5.64
N ASP A 140 9.27 13.19 4.80
CA ASP A 140 9.62 14.58 5.08
C ASP A 140 8.80 15.13 6.24
N TYR A 141 7.54 14.76 6.33
CA TYR A 141 6.67 15.15 7.43
C TYR A 141 7.08 14.44 8.73
N TYR A 142 7.40 13.15 8.67
CA TYR A 142 7.86 12.37 9.82
C TYR A 142 9.25 12.81 10.30
N SER A 143 10.19 13.06 9.40
CA SER A 143 11.57 13.46 9.78
C SER A 143 11.62 14.81 10.49
N ARG A 144 10.75 15.76 10.14
CA ARG A 144 10.64 17.06 10.83
C ARG A 144 10.17 16.92 12.27
N HIS A 145 9.25 15.98 12.54
CA HIS A 145 8.67 15.80 13.88
C HIS A 145 9.52 14.94 14.82
N TYR A 146 10.40 14.09 14.26
CA TYR A 146 11.23 13.16 15.04
C TYR A 146 12.73 13.52 15.11
N GLY A 147 13.10 14.76 14.75
CA GLY A 147 14.48 15.25 14.92
C GLY A 147 15.52 14.62 13.98
N LEU A 148 15.11 13.93 12.93
CA LEU A 148 15.97 13.26 11.96
C LEU A 148 16.27 14.13 10.72
N ALA A 149 16.20 15.45 10.86
CA ALA A 149 16.35 16.41 9.76
C ALA A 149 17.68 16.28 8.99
N TRP A 150 18.75 15.85 9.62
CA TRP A 150 20.07 15.66 8.99
C TRP A 150 20.13 14.46 8.02
N PHE A 151 19.26 13.45 8.19
CA PHE A 151 19.12 12.31 7.26
C PHE A 151 18.13 12.56 6.10
N GLN A 152 17.38 13.64 6.16
CA GLN A 152 16.26 13.92 5.25
C GLN A 152 16.69 13.91 3.78
N GLY A 153 17.81 14.53 3.45
CA GLY A 153 18.32 14.57 2.07
C GLY A 153 18.66 13.19 1.51
N GLY A 154 19.28 12.34 2.33
CA GLY A 154 19.66 10.97 1.94
C GLY A 154 18.44 10.06 1.74
N VAL A 155 17.47 10.14 2.63
CA VAL A 155 16.23 9.36 2.54
C VAL A 155 15.41 9.80 1.32
N SER A 156 15.25 11.11 1.10
CA SER A 156 14.54 11.66 -0.04
C SER A 156 15.19 11.26 -1.38
N ALA A 157 16.52 11.29 -1.45
CA ALA A 157 17.27 10.81 -2.60
C ALA A 157 17.10 9.31 -2.83
N TYR A 158 17.12 8.49 -1.76
CA TYR A 158 16.89 7.06 -1.82
C TYR A 158 15.47 6.74 -2.34
N LEU A 159 14.43 7.34 -1.76
CA LEU A 159 13.05 7.12 -2.19
C LEU A 159 12.85 7.49 -3.65
N ARG A 160 13.32 8.68 -4.07
CA ARG A 160 13.27 9.08 -5.48
C ARG A 160 14.03 8.11 -6.39
N TRP A 161 15.18 7.62 -5.96
CA TRP A 161 15.97 6.64 -6.70
C TRP A 161 15.23 5.30 -6.85
N VAL A 162 14.55 4.84 -5.79
CA VAL A 162 13.74 3.61 -5.78
C VAL A 162 12.55 3.74 -6.73
N HIS A 163 11.71 4.74 -6.53
CA HIS A 163 10.49 4.94 -7.31
C HIS A 163 10.78 5.23 -8.79
N ASN A 164 11.82 5.97 -9.11
CA ASN A 164 12.22 6.21 -10.51
C ASN A 164 12.74 4.93 -11.23
N ARG A 165 12.77 3.79 -10.57
CA ARG A 165 13.06 2.46 -11.15
C ARG A 165 11.83 1.64 -11.45
N THR A 166 10.67 2.09 -11.04
CA THR A 166 9.37 1.53 -11.42
C THR A 166 8.83 2.26 -12.65
N SER A 167 7.93 1.61 -13.38
CA SER A 167 7.26 2.25 -14.53
C SER A 167 6.30 3.33 -14.04
N GLU A 168 5.59 3.03 -12.95
CA GLU A 168 4.63 3.93 -12.32
C GLU A 168 4.75 3.88 -10.81
N THR A 169 4.52 5.03 -10.17
CA THR A 169 4.42 5.19 -8.72
C THR A 169 3.05 5.74 -8.37
N TYR A 170 2.29 4.99 -7.59
CA TYR A 170 0.94 5.38 -7.23
C TYR A 170 0.90 6.21 -5.96
N VAL A 171 0.12 7.30 -6.02
CA VAL A 171 -0.11 8.24 -4.90
C VAL A 171 -1.61 8.45 -4.69
N PRO A 172 -2.05 8.74 -3.44
CA PRO A 172 -3.48 8.82 -3.16
C PRO A 172 -4.15 10.13 -3.61
N THR A 173 -3.39 11.22 -3.84
CA THR A 173 -3.95 12.55 -4.09
C THR A 173 -3.20 13.31 -5.18
N GLN A 174 -3.89 14.24 -5.83
CA GLN A 174 -3.30 15.13 -6.83
C GLN A 174 -2.23 16.06 -6.24
N GLU A 175 -2.41 16.49 -4.99
CA GLU A 175 -1.42 17.29 -4.28
C GLU A 175 -0.09 16.54 -4.17
N MET A 176 -0.13 15.29 -3.72
CA MET A 176 1.06 14.44 -3.60
C MET A 176 1.70 14.15 -4.97
N GLN A 177 0.90 13.93 -6.03
CA GLN A 177 1.40 13.78 -7.39
C GLN A 177 2.19 15.02 -7.81
N SER A 178 1.62 16.21 -7.60
CA SER A 178 2.28 17.48 -7.95
C SER A 178 3.58 17.68 -7.16
N GLU A 179 3.55 17.42 -5.86
CA GLU A 179 4.72 17.54 -4.98
C GLU A 179 5.84 16.59 -5.42
N LEU A 180 5.55 15.31 -5.63
CA LEU A 180 6.58 14.35 -6.02
C LEU A 180 7.13 14.64 -7.42
N THR A 181 6.29 15.06 -8.36
CA THR A 181 6.71 15.43 -9.70
C THR A 181 7.68 16.61 -9.66
N GLN A 182 7.41 17.65 -8.86
CA GLN A 182 8.30 18.79 -8.66
C GLN A 182 9.64 18.37 -8.02
N ARG A 183 9.64 17.31 -7.20
CA ARG A 183 10.84 16.74 -6.59
C ARG A 183 11.61 15.78 -7.53
N GLY A 184 11.17 15.63 -8.77
CA GLY A 184 11.84 14.80 -9.78
C GLY A 184 11.52 13.31 -9.74
N TYR A 185 10.38 12.93 -9.16
CA TYR A 185 9.82 11.59 -9.36
C TYR A 185 9.18 11.50 -10.74
N LYS A 186 9.26 10.33 -11.36
CA LYS A 186 8.76 10.05 -12.71
C LYS A 186 7.62 9.04 -12.65
N GLY A 187 6.68 9.13 -13.62
CA GLY A 187 5.58 8.16 -13.72
C GLY A 187 4.68 8.16 -12.47
N VAL A 188 4.39 9.33 -11.89
CA VAL A 188 3.55 9.46 -10.71
C VAL A 188 2.09 9.51 -11.12
N GLU A 189 1.31 8.51 -10.72
CA GLU A 189 -0.09 8.35 -11.08
C GLU A 189 -0.99 8.33 -9.84
N ILE A 190 -2.23 8.83 -9.99
CA ILE A 190 -3.17 8.93 -8.89
C ILE A 190 -3.99 7.64 -8.78
N VAL A 191 -3.84 6.94 -7.67
CA VAL A 191 -4.70 5.82 -7.27
C VAL A 191 -5.23 6.11 -5.87
N SER A 192 -6.45 6.61 -5.79
CA SER A 192 -7.10 6.93 -4.52
C SER A 192 -7.39 5.68 -3.71
N ARG A 193 -7.21 5.78 -2.40
CA ARG A 193 -7.53 4.67 -1.49
C ARG A 193 -9.04 4.54 -1.36
N GLY A 194 -9.57 3.36 -1.63
CA GLY A 194 -10.98 3.07 -1.47
C GLY A 194 -11.39 2.98 -0.01
N VAL A 195 -12.68 3.25 0.23
CA VAL A 195 -13.35 3.03 1.52
C VAL A 195 -14.53 2.09 1.31
N ASP A 196 -14.83 1.29 2.32
CA ASP A 196 -16.00 0.42 2.31
C ASP A 196 -17.27 1.24 2.56
N CYS A 197 -17.95 1.64 1.49
CA CYS A 197 -19.16 2.45 1.57
C CYS A 197 -20.38 1.70 2.15
N ALA A 198 -20.36 0.37 2.22
CA ALA A 198 -21.40 -0.39 2.89
C ALA A 198 -21.19 -0.43 4.41
N LEU A 199 -19.92 -0.48 4.83
CA LEU A 199 -19.54 -0.44 6.24
C LEU A 199 -19.62 0.98 6.80
N TYR A 200 -19.09 1.96 6.06
CA TYR A 200 -19.04 3.38 6.48
C TYR A 200 -20.13 4.16 5.74
N ALA A 201 -21.37 4.02 6.17
CA ALA A 201 -22.52 4.64 5.54
C ALA A 201 -23.38 5.43 6.55
N PRO A 202 -24.03 6.54 6.14
CA PRO A 202 -24.84 7.37 7.03
C PRO A 202 -25.93 6.61 7.79
N HIS A 203 -26.53 5.58 7.17
CA HIS A 203 -27.57 4.75 7.79
C HIS A 203 -27.04 3.91 8.97
N ARG A 204 -25.73 3.82 9.14
CA ARG A 204 -25.09 3.16 10.30
C ARG A 204 -25.05 4.03 11.55
N ARG A 205 -25.53 5.27 11.48
CA ARG A 205 -25.67 6.16 12.63
C ARG A 205 -26.53 5.47 13.70
N ARG A 206 -26.05 5.48 14.94
CA ARG A 206 -26.74 4.89 16.09
C ARG A 206 -27.04 5.98 17.12
N GLU A 207 -28.32 6.24 17.34
CA GLU A 207 -28.75 7.23 18.33
C GLU A 207 -28.44 6.77 19.77
N ALA A 208 -28.49 5.47 20.05
CA ALA A 208 -28.09 4.93 21.34
C ALA A 208 -26.64 5.31 21.71
N LEU A 209 -25.69 5.20 20.77
CA LEU A 209 -24.31 5.59 21.01
C LEU A 209 -24.18 7.10 21.29
N ARG A 210 -25.00 7.92 20.64
CA ARG A 210 -25.03 9.37 20.90
C ARG A 210 -25.58 9.68 22.28
N ALA A 211 -26.62 8.98 22.71
CA ALA A 211 -27.16 9.08 24.05
C ALA A 211 -26.13 8.68 25.13
N ASP A 212 -25.36 7.61 24.89
CA ASP A 212 -24.26 7.17 25.76
C ASP A 212 -23.19 8.26 25.92
N TRP A 213 -22.97 9.06 24.90
CA TRP A 213 -22.06 10.22 24.94
C TRP A 213 -22.71 11.48 25.57
N GLY A 214 -23.96 11.44 25.90
CA GLY A 214 -24.68 12.57 26.52
C GLY A 214 -24.94 13.72 25.54
N VAL A 215 -24.94 13.47 24.23
CA VAL A 215 -25.17 14.50 23.21
C VAL A 215 -26.57 14.43 22.64
N LYS A 216 -27.15 15.59 22.28
CA LYS A 216 -28.48 15.71 21.67
C LYS A 216 -28.46 15.28 20.21
N LEU A 217 -29.66 15.07 19.64
CA LEU A 217 -29.81 14.64 18.23
C LEU A 217 -29.15 15.59 17.24
N ASP A 218 -29.25 16.89 17.46
CA ASP A 218 -28.75 17.94 16.56
C ASP A 218 -27.34 18.44 16.91
N ASP A 219 -26.72 17.93 17.99
CA ASP A 219 -25.38 18.33 18.37
C ASP A 219 -24.36 17.84 17.31
N VAL A 220 -23.40 18.68 17.00
CA VAL A 220 -22.24 18.30 16.17
C VAL A 220 -21.28 17.50 17.02
N VAL A 221 -20.98 16.28 16.62
CA VAL A 221 -19.99 15.41 17.28
C VAL A 221 -18.76 15.28 16.38
N ILE A 222 -17.64 15.76 16.87
CA ILE A 222 -16.35 15.56 16.22
C ILE A 222 -15.68 14.33 16.84
N CYS A 223 -15.42 13.32 16.02
CA CYS A 223 -14.80 12.08 16.46
C CYS A 223 -13.44 11.89 15.83
N HIS A 224 -12.42 11.65 16.64
CA HIS A 224 -11.09 11.23 16.19
C HIS A 224 -10.84 9.78 16.58
N VAL A 225 -10.49 8.95 15.59
CA VAL A 225 -10.06 7.56 15.79
C VAL A 225 -8.65 7.40 15.26
N GLY A 226 -7.68 7.25 16.15
CA GLY A 226 -6.28 7.13 15.76
C GLY A 226 -5.32 7.38 16.92
N ARG A 227 -4.02 7.43 16.62
CA ARG A 227 -3.00 7.77 17.60
C ARG A 227 -3.09 9.26 17.95
N VAL A 228 -2.94 9.58 19.22
CA VAL A 228 -2.68 10.95 19.66
C VAL A 228 -1.18 11.21 19.43
N ALA A 229 -0.85 12.00 18.41
CA ALA A 229 0.53 12.25 18.01
C ALA A 229 0.65 13.66 17.39
N PRO A 230 1.82 14.31 17.47
CA PRO A 230 2.03 15.67 16.98
C PRO A 230 1.64 15.87 15.51
N GLU A 231 1.86 14.85 14.69
CA GLU A 231 1.51 14.88 13.27
C GLU A 231 -0.01 14.89 13.00
N LYS A 232 -0.85 14.71 14.02
CA LYS A 232 -2.31 14.79 13.90
C LYS A 232 -2.86 16.19 14.18
N ASN A 233 -1.99 17.09 14.64
CA ASN A 233 -2.26 18.51 14.80
C ASN A 233 -3.54 18.81 15.59
N PHE A 234 -3.66 18.19 16.77
CA PHE A 234 -4.86 18.33 17.64
C PHE A 234 -5.14 19.77 18.06
N ASP A 235 -4.11 20.62 18.07
CA ASP A 235 -4.25 22.06 18.40
C ASP A 235 -5.21 22.79 17.44
N LEU A 236 -5.49 22.22 16.26
CA LEU A 236 -6.50 22.75 15.34
C LEU A 236 -7.93 22.32 15.66
N LEU A 237 -8.11 21.33 16.54
CA LEU A 237 -9.42 20.81 16.94
C LEU A 237 -9.93 21.43 18.25
N LEU A 238 -9.05 22.02 19.05
CA LEU A 238 -9.33 22.62 20.33
C LEU A 238 -9.40 24.14 20.22
#